data_2731cf5f2b6d3e6cd93ecd6c970f5101
#
_entry.id   2731cf5f2b6d3e6cd93ecd6c970f5101
#
_cell.length_a   1.000
_cell.length_b   1.000
_cell.length_c   1.000
_cell.angle_alpha   90.00
_cell.angle_beta   90.00
_cell.angle_gamma   90.00
#
_symmetry.space_group_name_H-M   'P 1'
#
loop_
_entity.id
_entity.type
_entity.pdbx_description
1 polymer ?
#
loop_
_entity_poly.entity_id
_entity_poly.type
_entity_poly.pdbx_seq_one_letter_code
_entity_poly.pdbx_strand_id
1 'polypeptide(L)'
;MSEILTTFTAELFALQDKPYRDFQVKLIPNIDRDTVIGVRTPALRSMAKQLVKSAKTDDVVKNRIETFLSALPHRYFDENQLHAFILCEEKDIDKCLVRLEQFLPFVDNWATSDQLSPHILKKHRDKLLPCIHRWLASEHTYTVRFGIGMLMQHFLDEHFSAEYLDIVAAVQSEEYYIRMMVAWYFATALAKQYEAALPFIECHKLEPWTHNKTIQKAVESYRISPERKEYLRTLKVMGH
;
A
#
# COMPACT_ATOMS: atom_id res chain seq x y z
N MET A 1 24.43 5.92 17.68
CA MET A 1 23.21 5.74 16.86
C MET A 1 22.95 6.87 15.86
N SER A 2 23.53 8.08 16.00
CA SER A 2 23.27 9.23 15.10
C SER A 2 24.00 9.18 13.75
N GLU A 3 25.13 8.51 13.65
CA GLU A 3 26.00 8.54 12.46
C GLU A 3 25.49 7.72 11.26
N ILE A 4 24.70 6.70 11.50
CA ILE A 4 24.24 5.76 10.47
C ILE A 4 22.97 6.27 9.76
N LEU A 5 22.11 6.99 10.49
CA LEU A 5 20.98 7.72 9.90
C LEU A 5 21.47 8.81 8.91
N THR A 6 22.64 9.36 9.13
CA THR A 6 23.22 10.40 8.28
C THR A 6 23.60 9.92 6.89
N THR A 7 23.90 8.65 6.65
CA THR A 7 24.43 8.20 5.37
C THR A 7 23.40 8.19 4.26
N PHE A 8 22.24 7.54 4.43
CA PHE A 8 21.18 7.57 3.41
C PHE A 8 20.42 8.90 3.42
N THR A 9 20.26 9.54 4.56
CA THR A 9 19.64 10.87 4.67
C THR A 9 20.38 11.91 3.83
N ALA A 10 21.73 11.94 3.91
CA ALA A 10 22.52 12.87 3.10
C ALA A 10 22.39 12.60 1.60
N GLU A 11 22.39 11.33 1.19
CA GLU A 11 22.18 10.92 -0.20
C GLU A 11 20.78 11.33 -0.69
N LEU A 12 19.76 11.18 0.15
CA LEU A 12 18.38 11.60 -0.16
C LEU A 12 18.29 13.13 -0.31
N PHE A 13 18.93 13.91 0.57
CA PHE A 13 18.97 15.37 0.43
C PHE A 13 19.71 15.82 -0.84
N ALA A 14 20.74 15.10 -1.28
CA ALA A 14 21.41 15.38 -2.55
C ALA A 14 20.49 15.18 -3.78
N LEU A 15 19.40 14.39 -3.63
CA LEU A 15 18.39 14.14 -4.66
C LEU A 15 17.13 15.00 -4.49
N GLN A 16 17.13 15.97 -3.56
CA GLN A 16 15.96 16.80 -3.27
C GLN A 16 15.49 17.59 -4.49
N ASP A 17 14.17 17.55 -4.74
CA ASP A 17 13.46 18.40 -5.68
C ASP A 17 12.40 19.22 -4.90
N LYS A 18 12.71 20.50 -4.65
CA LYS A 18 11.84 21.37 -3.85
C LYS A 18 10.44 21.57 -4.45
N PRO A 19 10.27 21.83 -5.76
CA PRO A 19 8.94 21.87 -6.38
C PRO A 19 8.15 20.57 -6.22
N TYR A 20 8.81 19.41 -6.35
CA TYR A 20 8.18 18.12 -6.12
C TYR A 20 7.80 17.91 -4.66
N ARG A 21 8.64 18.33 -3.71
CA ARG A 21 8.33 18.34 -2.27
C ARG A 21 7.03 19.11 -1.99
N ASP A 22 6.91 20.34 -2.53
CA ASP A 22 5.73 21.19 -2.31
C ASP A 22 4.45 20.60 -2.93
N PHE A 23 4.57 19.81 -3.98
CA PHE A 23 3.49 19.03 -4.55
C PHE A 23 3.15 17.82 -3.67
N GLN A 24 4.16 17.03 -3.26
CA GLN A 24 4.00 15.80 -2.48
C GLN A 24 3.32 16.05 -1.13
N VAL A 25 3.71 17.09 -0.42
CA VAL A 25 3.12 17.48 0.88
C VAL A 25 1.60 17.68 0.80
N LYS A 26 1.10 18.20 -0.34
CA LYS A 26 -0.36 18.38 -0.53
C LYS A 26 -1.11 17.05 -0.67
N LEU A 27 -0.42 15.99 -1.09
CA LEU A 27 -1.01 14.65 -1.28
C LEU A 27 -1.02 13.82 0.00
N ILE A 28 -0.15 14.15 0.96
CA ILE A 28 0.00 13.44 2.24
C ILE A 28 -0.18 14.42 3.41
N PRO A 29 -1.37 15.01 3.58
CA PRO A 29 -1.61 16.11 4.53
C PRO A 29 -1.44 15.72 6.00
N ASN A 30 -1.38 14.43 6.30
CA ASN A 30 -1.15 13.88 7.63
C ASN A 30 0.35 13.77 7.99
N ILE A 31 1.25 14.05 7.04
CA ILE A 31 2.70 14.04 7.26
C ILE A 31 3.21 15.46 7.46
N ASP A 32 4.04 15.65 8.49
CA ASP A 32 4.67 16.94 8.73
C ASP A 32 5.57 17.34 7.54
N ARG A 33 5.33 18.54 7.02
CA ARG A 33 6.08 19.10 5.88
C ARG A 33 7.59 19.04 6.09
N ASP A 34 8.06 19.26 7.32
CA ASP A 34 9.49 19.32 7.63
C ASP A 34 10.14 17.92 7.66
N THR A 35 9.34 16.87 7.63
CA THR A 35 9.80 15.49 7.48
C THR A 35 9.78 14.98 6.03
N VAL A 36 9.44 15.83 5.05
CA VAL A 36 9.46 15.49 3.62
C VAL A 36 10.69 16.13 2.95
N ILE A 37 11.61 15.31 2.47
CA ILE A 37 12.77 15.76 1.69
C ILE A 37 12.33 16.15 0.28
N GLY A 38 11.51 15.33 -0.37
CA GLY A 38 10.97 15.55 -1.70
C GLY A 38 11.85 14.93 -2.78
N VAL A 39 12.20 13.66 -2.63
CA VAL A 39 12.89 12.89 -3.66
C VAL A 39 11.87 12.27 -4.61
N ARG A 40 12.07 12.41 -5.91
CA ARG A 40 11.16 11.82 -6.91
C ARG A 40 11.15 10.29 -6.83
N THR A 41 9.97 9.70 -6.86
CA THR A 41 9.76 8.23 -6.79
C THR A 41 10.68 7.43 -7.74
N PRO A 42 10.90 7.81 -9.02
CA PRO A 42 11.83 7.07 -9.89
C PRO A 42 13.27 7.07 -9.36
N ALA A 43 13.72 8.17 -8.76
CA ALA A 43 15.07 8.26 -8.18
C ALA A 43 15.20 7.34 -6.96
N LEU A 44 14.22 7.33 -6.05
CA LEU A 44 14.17 6.41 -4.91
C LEU A 44 14.19 4.95 -5.33
N ARG A 45 13.37 4.57 -6.32
CA ARG A 45 13.37 3.20 -6.87
C ARG A 45 14.69 2.82 -7.52
N SER A 46 15.33 3.75 -8.24
CA SER A 46 16.65 3.54 -8.81
C SER A 46 17.70 3.32 -7.74
N MET A 47 17.70 4.16 -6.69
CA MET A 47 18.61 4.06 -5.54
C MET A 47 18.43 2.71 -4.83
N ALA A 48 17.19 2.30 -4.51
CA ALA A 48 16.93 1.00 -3.88
C ALA A 48 17.47 -0.17 -4.71
N LYS A 49 17.21 -0.20 -6.02
CA LYS A 49 17.73 -1.23 -6.92
C LYS A 49 19.26 -1.28 -6.97
N GLN A 50 19.90 -0.11 -7.01
CA GLN A 50 21.37 -0.02 -7.03
C GLN A 50 21.95 -0.53 -5.71
N LEU A 51 21.41 -0.12 -4.57
CA LEU A 51 21.83 -0.57 -3.24
C LEU A 51 21.72 -2.10 -3.12
N VAL A 52 20.56 -2.67 -3.45
CA VAL A 52 20.34 -4.14 -3.40
C VAL A 52 21.24 -4.89 -4.39
N LYS A 53 21.52 -4.32 -5.55
CA LYS A 53 22.46 -4.90 -6.52
C LYS A 53 23.90 -4.90 -5.97
N SER A 54 24.36 -3.78 -5.44
CA SER A 54 25.72 -3.64 -4.89
C SER A 54 25.94 -4.53 -3.65
N ALA A 55 24.92 -4.69 -2.81
CA ALA A 55 24.97 -5.54 -1.61
C ALA A 55 25.23 -7.04 -1.91
N LYS A 56 25.13 -7.47 -3.17
CA LYS A 56 25.46 -8.85 -3.57
C LYS A 56 26.96 -9.15 -3.58
N THR A 57 27.78 -8.13 -3.76
CA THR A 57 29.24 -8.24 -3.89
C THR A 57 30.00 -7.34 -2.93
N ASP A 58 29.30 -6.50 -2.17
CA ASP A 58 29.88 -5.54 -1.25
C ASP A 58 29.20 -5.68 0.14
N ASP A 59 29.90 -6.29 1.07
CA ASP A 59 29.42 -6.50 2.44
C ASP A 59 29.26 -5.17 3.22
N VAL A 60 29.99 -4.12 2.87
CA VAL A 60 29.82 -2.80 3.50
C VAL A 60 28.45 -2.23 3.13
N VAL A 61 28.09 -2.27 1.84
CA VAL A 61 26.76 -1.84 1.37
C VAL A 61 25.67 -2.70 1.98
N LYS A 62 25.88 -4.02 2.05
CA LYS A 62 24.93 -4.94 2.68
C LYS A 62 24.68 -4.58 4.14
N ASN A 63 25.72 -4.38 4.92
CA ASN A 63 25.61 -4.01 6.34
C ASN A 63 24.95 -2.63 6.52
N ARG A 64 25.22 -1.66 5.64
CA ARG A 64 24.52 -0.37 5.64
C ARG A 64 23.02 -0.52 5.45
N ILE A 65 22.58 -1.36 4.49
CA ILE A 65 21.16 -1.65 4.26
C ILE A 65 20.55 -2.30 5.50
N GLU A 66 21.17 -3.35 6.06
CA GLU A 66 20.64 -4.03 7.23
C GLU A 66 20.48 -3.07 8.42
N THR A 67 21.47 -2.21 8.65
CA THR A 67 21.43 -1.20 9.70
C THR A 67 20.31 -0.18 9.46
N PHE A 68 20.16 0.29 8.22
CA PHE A 68 19.10 1.22 7.84
C PHE A 68 17.72 0.61 8.05
N LEU A 69 17.49 -0.63 7.57
CA LEU A 69 16.20 -1.32 7.72
C LEU A 69 15.85 -1.60 9.19
N SER A 70 16.86 -1.76 10.06
CA SER A 70 16.66 -1.99 11.50
C SER A 70 16.47 -0.70 12.30
N ALA A 71 16.81 0.47 11.74
CA ALA A 71 16.78 1.77 12.43
C ALA A 71 15.39 2.43 12.33
N LEU A 72 14.38 1.76 12.85
CA LEU A 72 13.00 2.25 12.88
C LEU A 72 12.68 2.96 14.20
N PRO A 73 11.80 3.97 14.20
CA PRO A 73 11.16 4.62 13.06
C PRO A 73 12.14 5.51 12.26
N HIS A 74 11.90 5.64 10.95
CA HIS A 74 12.60 6.63 10.14
C HIS A 74 12.05 8.04 10.41
N ARG A 75 12.93 9.05 10.29
CA ARG A 75 12.54 10.43 10.50
C ARG A 75 11.81 11.03 9.28
N TYR A 76 12.30 10.71 8.07
CA TYR A 76 11.80 11.34 6.86
C TYR A 76 10.89 10.41 6.06
N PHE A 77 9.86 11.00 5.45
CA PHE A 77 8.99 10.31 4.50
C PHE A 77 9.77 9.59 3.40
N ASP A 78 10.79 10.23 2.86
CA ASP A 78 11.61 9.69 1.77
C ASP A 78 12.47 8.50 2.24
N GLU A 79 12.82 8.42 3.51
CA GLU A 79 13.48 7.25 4.11
C GLU A 79 12.48 6.08 4.22
N ASN A 80 11.23 6.33 4.62
CA ASN A 80 10.17 5.31 4.62
C ASN A 80 9.91 4.80 3.19
N GLN A 81 9.91 5.67 2.19
CA GLN A 81 9.80 5.29 0.78
C GLN A 81 10.99 4.45 0.32
N LEU A 82 12.22 4.83 0.66
CA LEU A 82 13.42 4.06 0.33
C LEU A 82 13.38 2.68 0.98
N HIS A 83 12.99 2.60 2.27
CA HIS A 83 12.80 1.33 2.99
C HIS A 83 11.81 0.42 2.24
N ALA A 84 10.63 0.94 1.92
CA ALA A 84 9.62 0.21 1.16
C ALA A 84 10.16 -0.32 -0.18
N PHE A 85 10.92 0.49 -0.92
CA PHE A 85 11.47 0.08 -2.21
C PHE A 85 12.60 -0.95 -2.09
N ILE A 86 13.41 -0.89 -1.01
CA ILE A 86 14.39 -1.95 -0.72
C ILE A 86 13.67 -3.27 -0.45
N LEU A 87 12.58 -3.27 0.35
CA LEU A 87 11.79 -4.47 0.59
C LEU A 87 11.13 -5.00 -0.70
N CYS A 88 10.77 -4.14 -1.65
CA CYS A 88 10.25 -4.57 -2.94
C CYS A 88 11.24 -5.43 -3.76
N GLU A 89 12.54 -5.28 -3.52
CA GLU A 89 13.61 -6.03 -4.21
C GLU A 89 14.03 -7.32 -3.48
N GLU A 90 13.46 -7.62 -2.29
CA GLU A 90 13.77 -8.84 -1.53
C GLU A 90 13.38 -10.10 -2.35
N LYS A 91 14.23 -11.14 -2.28
CA LYS A 91 14.05 -12.39 -3.04
C LYS A 91 13.79 -13.61 -2.15
N ASP A 92 14.00 -13.48 -0.85
CA ASP A 92 13.69 -14.48 0.14
C ASP A 92 12.33 -14.15 0.76
N ILE A 93 11.37 -15.08 0.65
CA ILE A 93 10.00 -14.86 1.12
C ILE A 93 9.92 -14.76 2.64
N ASP A 94 10.65 -15.60 3.36
CA ASP A 94 10.56 -15.62 4.82
C ASP A 94 11.19 -14.36 5.41
N LYS A 95 12.32 -13.93 4.86
CA LYS A 95 12.96 -12.65 5.18
C LYS A 95 12.07 -11.45 4.82
N CYS A 96 11.42 -11.50 3.66
CA CYS A 96 10.49 -10.46 3.24
C CYS A 96 9.33 -10.31 4.23
N LEU A 97 8.67 -11.41 4.60
CA LEU A 97 7.54 -11.38 5.53
C LEU A 97 7.95 -10.87 6.92
N VAL A 98 9.09 -11.32 7.45
CA VAL A 98 9.62 -10.82 8.74
C VAL A 98 9.86 -9.31 8.68
N ARG A 99 10.46 -8.81 7.61
CA ARG A 99 10.72 -7.36 7.44
C ARG A 99 9.46 -6.55 7.26
N LEU A 100 8.46 -7.08 6.57
CA LEU A 100 7.15 -6.44 6.46
C LEU A 100 6.50 -6.29 7.84
N GLU A 101 6.49 -7.35 8.66
CA GLU A 101 5.95 -7.29 10.03
C GLU A 101 6.70 -6.25 10.90
N GLN A 102 8.00 -6.08 10.70
CA GLN A 102 8.80 -5.08 11.42
C GLN A 102 8.54 -3.65 10.95
N PHE A 103 8.30 -3.45 9.65
CA PHE A 103 8.16 -2.12 9.04
C PHE A 103 6.74 -1.56 9.08
N LEU A 104 5.71 -2.40 8.84
CA LEU A 104 4.32 -1.96 8.73
C LEU A 104 3.82 -1.11 9.90
N PRO A 105 4.19 -1.37 11.18
CA PRO A 105 3.77 -0.51 12.30
C PRO A 105 4.27 0.94 12.22
N PHE A 106 5.26 1.23 11.38
CA PHE A 106 5.87 2.55 11.20
C PHE A 106 5.45 3.23 9.90
N VAL A 107 4.62 2.59 9.09
CA VAL A 107 4.06 3.19 7.87
C VAL A 107 2.91 4.12 8.27
N ASP A 108 3.09 5.41 8.02
CA ASP A 108 2.21 6.47 8.51
C ASP A 108 1.43 7.20 7.41
N ASN A 109 1.49 6.69 6.16
CA ASN A 109 0.84 7.33 5.02
C ASN A 109 0.48 6.33 3.91
N TRP A 110 -0.52 6.72 3.11
CA TRP A 110 -1.01 5.90 1.99
C TRP A 110 0.03 5.73 0.87
N ALA A 111 0.87 6.75 0.63
CA ALA A 111 1.83 6.69 -0.47
C ALA A 111 2.92 5.65 -0.24
N THR A 112 3.34 5.44 1.02
CA THR A 112 4.27 4.36 1.39
C THR A 112 3.55 3.01 1.37
N SER A 113 2.37 2.90 1.99
CA SER A 113 1.59 1.67 2.06
C SER A 113 1.28 1.10 0.67
N ASP A 114 0.79 1.94 -0.26
CA ASP A 114 0.33 1.49 -1.59
C ASP A 114 1.49 1.16 -2.54
N GLN A 115 2.66 1.75 -2.34
CA GLN A 115 3.86 1.49 -3.15
C GLN A 115 4.72 0.35 -2.62
N LEU A 116 4.49 -0.10 -1.39
CA LEU A 116 5.12 -1.27 -0.79
C LEU A 116 4.51 -2.53 -1.41
N SER A 117 5.15 -3.09 -2.42
CA SER A 117 4.67 -4.26 -3.16
C SER A 117 5.82 -5.19 -3.55
N PRO A 118 6.35 -5.98 -2.60
CA PRO A 118 7.44 -6.91 -2.87
C PRO A 118 7.08 -7.94 -3.94
N HIS A 119 7.88 -8.00 -5.00
CA HIS A 119 7.60 -8.88 -6.15
C HIS A 119 7.55 -10.37 -5.81
N ILE A 120 8.25 -10.78 -4.74
CA ILE A 120 8.31 -12.17 -4.28
C ILE A 120 6.95 -12.68 -3.81
N LEU A 121 6.09 -11.79 -3.26
CA LEU A 121 4.77 -12.13 -2.73
C LEU A 121 3.87 -12.79 -3.78
N LYS A 122 4.00 -12.37 -5.06
CA LYS A 122 3.23 -12.96 -6.16
C LYS A 122 3.47 -14.45 -6.35
N LYS A 123 4.61 -14.97 -5.90
CA LYS A 123 4.99 -16.39 -6.06
C LYS A 123 4.66 -17.24 -4.83
N HIS A 124 4.34 -16.63 -3.70
CA HIS A 124 4.17 -17.28 -2.40
C HIS A 124 2.86 -16.86 -1.72
N ARG A 125 1.74 -16.98 -2.45
CA ARG A 125 0.41 -16.61 -1.97
C ARG A 125 -0.06 -17.46 -0.79
N ASP A 126 0.38 -18.70 -0.72
CA ASP A 126 0.18 -19.62 0.39
C ASP A 126 0.73 -19.10 1.72
N LYS A 127 1.93 -18.48 1.69
CA LYS A 127 2.53 -17.81 2.84
C LYS A 127 1.97 -16.42 3.09
N LEU A 128 1.53 -15.73 2.03
CA LEU A 128 1.01 -14.36 2.11
C LEU A 128 -0.38 -14.31 2.76
N LEU A 129 -1.29 -15.22 2.43
CA LEU A 129 -2.67 -15.17 2.88
C LEU A 129 -2.81 -15.19 4.42
N PRO A 130 -2.10 -16.04 5.17
CA PRO A 130 -2.11 -15.98 6.64
C PRO A 130 -1.60 -14.66 7.20
N CYS A 131 -0.63 -14.02 6.54
CA CYS A 131 -0.14 -12.70 6.95
C CYS A 131 -1.21 -11.62 6.71
N ILE A 132 -1.92 -11.66 5.58
CA ILE A 132 -3.02 -10.74 5.29
C ILE A 132 -4.08 -10.80 6.39
N HIS A 133 -4.50 -11.99 6.83
CA HIS A 133 -5.47 -12.12 7.92
C HIS A 133 -4.99 -11.42 9.21
N ARG A 134 -3.71 -11.54 9.57
CA ARG A 134 -3.15 -10.83 10.73
C ARG A 134 -3.12 -9.31 10.53
N TRP A 135 -2.75 -8.85 9.33
CA TRP A 135 -2.71 -7.42 9.02
C TRP A 135 -4.10 -6.78 9.02
N LEU A 136 -5.13 -7.49 8.56
CA LEU A 136 -6.51 -7.02 8.61
C LEU A 136 -7.07 -6.94 10.05
N ALA A 137 -6.53 -7.72 10.98
CA ALA A 137 -6.87 -7.67 12.40
C ALA A 137 -6.06 -6.62 13.20
N SER A 138 -5.19 -5.86 12.55
CA SER A 138 -4.37 -4.82 13.19
C SER A 138 -5.22 -3.60 13.56
N GLU A 139 -4.85 -2.91 14.64
CA GLU A 139 -5.39 -1.58 14.98
C GLU A 139 -4.69 -0.45 14.19
N HIS A 140 -3.59 -0.74 13.50
CA HIS A 140 -2.81 0.24 12.77
C HIS A 140 -3.37 0.45 11.35
N THR A 141 -3.83 1.67 11.07
CA THR A 141 -4.53 2.07 9.83
C THR A 141 -3.83 1.60 8.55
N TYR A 142 -2.53 1.85 8.45
CA TYR A 142 -1.80 1.55 7.20
C TYR A 142 -1.39 0.09 7.09
N THR A 143 -1.32 -0.66 8.19
CA THR A 143 -1.18 -2.12 8.16
C THR A 143 -2.45 -2.78 7.62
N VAL A 144 -3.64 -2.35 8.09
CA VAL A 144 -4.93 -2.81 7.56
C VAL A 144 -5.05 -2.45 6.07
N ARG A 145 -4.74 -1.19 5.71
CA ARG A 145 -4.73 -0.73 4.32
C ARG A 145 -3.82 -1.58 3.43
N PHE A 146 -2.63 -1.90 3.91
CA PHE A 146 -1.68 -2.77 3.20
C PHE A 146 -2.26 -4.17 2.99
N GLY A 147 -2.86 -4.77 4.03
CA GLY A 147 -3.50 -6.09 3.94
C GLY A 147 -4.60 -6.15 2.87
N ILE A 148 -5.49 -5.14 2.83
CA ILE A 148 -6.52 -5.02 1.78
C ILE A 148 -5.85 -4.86 0.40
N GLY A 149 -4.79 -4.05 0.31
CA GLY A 149 -4.00 -3.86 -0.90
C GLY A 149 -3.40 -5.15 -1.44
N MET A 150 -2.91 -6.02 -0.56
CA MET A 150 -2.35 -7.32 -0.94
C MET A 150 -3.43 -8.27 -1.46
N LEU A 151 -4.63 -8.30 -0.85
CA LEU A 151 -5.77 -9.04 -1.42
C LEU A 151 -6.12 -8.50 -2.82
N MET A 152 -6.20 -7.18 -2.98
CA MET A 152 -6.52 -6.56 -4.25
C MET A 152 -5.52 -6.89 -5.36
N GLN A 153 -4.21 -6.90 -5.03
CA GLN A 153 -3.13 -7.10 -6.01
C GLN A 153 -2.92 -8.57 -6.38
N HIS A 154 -3.13 -9.49 -5.45
CA HIS A 154 -2.71 -10.88 -5.61
C HIS A 154 -3.84 -11.91 -5.69
N PHE A 155 -5.10 -11.50 -5.34
CA PHE A 155 -6.20 -12.44 -5.17
C PHE A 155 -7.50 -12.02 -5.88
N LEU A 156 -7.48 -11.04 -6.77
CA LEU A 156 -8.67 -10.65 -7.58
C LEU A 156 -8.65 -11.17 -9.02
N ASP A 157 -7.61 -11.89 -9.43
CA ASP A 157 -7.50 -12.50 -10.77
C ASP A 157 -7.64 -14.04 -10.68
N GLU A 158 -6.65 -14.78 -11.18
CA GLU A 158 -6.66 -16.25 -11.26
C GLU A 158 -6.79 -16.96 -9.90
N HIS A 159 -6.44 -16.30 -8.81
CA HIS A 159 -6.52 -16.82 -7.43
C HIS A 159 -7.69 -16.29 -6.66
N PHE A 160 -8.71 -15.80 -7.36
CA PHE A 160 -9.90 -15.25 -6.72
C PHE A 160 -10.69 -16.34 -5.98
N SER A 161 -11.14 -15.99 -4.78
CA SER A 161 -12.17 -16.70 -4.03
C SER A 161 -13.22 -15.69 -3.51
N ALA A 162 -14.49 -16.05 -3.56
CA ALA A 162 -15.57 -15.17 -3.12
C ALA A 162 -15.45 -14.79 -1.64
N GLU A 163 -14.85 -15.66 -0.81
CA GLU A 163 -14.59 -15.39 0.61
C GLU A 163 -13.74 -14.13 0.86
N TYR A 164 -12.88 -13.74 -0.09
CA TYR A 164 -12.06 -12.53 0.07
C TYR A 164 -12.90 -11.26 0.03
N LEU A 165 -14.05 -11.28 -0.65
CA LEU A 165 -15.00 -10.18 -0.62
C LEU A 165 -15.64 -10.04 0.77
N ASP A 166 -16.05 -11.18 1.37
CA ASP A 166 -16.61 -11.18 2.73
C ASP A 166 -15.58 -10.71 3.76
N ILE A 167 -14.33 -11.16 3.65
CA ILE A 167 -13.23 -10.73 4.53
C ILE A 167 -13.03 -9.20 4.46
N VAL A 168 -13.00 -8.61 3.27
CA VAL A 168 -12.81 -7.15 3.13
C VAL A 168 -14.07 -6.39 3.52
N ALA A 169 -15.28 -6.92 3.25
CA ALA A 169 -16.53 -6.29 3.68
C ALA A 169 -16.68 -6.27 5.21
N ALA A 170 -16.08 -7.23 5.91
CA ALA A 170 -16.08 -7.29 7.38
C ALA A 170 -15.13 -6.26 8.03
N VAL A 171 -14.24 -5.63 7.27
CA VAL A 171 -13.37 -4.56 7.78
C VAL A 171 -14.17 -3.29 7.99
N GLN A 172 -14.58 -3.06 9.25
CA GLN A 172 -15.29 -1.85 9.65
C GLN A 172 -14.32 -0.88 10.32
N SER A 173 -14.35 0.39 9.93
CA SER A 173 -13.49 1.44 10.49
C SER A 173 -14.05 2.82 10.17
N GLU A 174 -13.86 3.75 11.10
CA GLU A 174 -14.11 5.18 10.86
C GLU A 174 -12.91 5.88 10.18
N GLU A 175 -11.77 5.21 10.11
CA GLU A 175 -10.55 5.75 9.50
C GLU A 175 -10.70 5.92 7.99
N TYR A 176 -10.58 7.15 7.51
CA TYR A 176 -10.74 7.53 6.10
C TYR A 176 -9.90 6.66 5.16
N TYR A 177 -8.64 6.40 5.52
CA TYR A 177 -7.72 5.66 4.64
C TYR A 177 -8.04 4.17 4.56
N ILE A 178 -8.65 3.58 5.59
CA ILE A 178 -9.15 2.19 5.55
C ILE A 178 -10.41 2.15 4.68
N ARG A 179 -11.41 2.99 4.96
CA ARG A 179 -12.67 3.06 4.19
C ARG A 179 -12.41 3.31 2.70
N MET A 180 -11.46 4.21 2.37
CA MET A 180 -11.05 4.47 1.00
C MET A 180 -10.44 3.24 0.33
N MET A 181 -9.67 2.43 1.07
CA MET A 181 -9.06 1.22 0.54
C MET A 181 -10.09 0.10 0.32
N VAL A 182 -11.05 -0.07 1.23
CA VAL A 182 -12.20 -0.98 1.03
C VAL A 182 -12.97 -0.57 -0.22
N ALA A 183 -13.26 0.73 -0.38
CA ALA A 183 -13.94 1.23 -1.57
C ALA A 183 -13.15 0.97 -2.86
N TRP A 184 -11.84 1.12 -2.83
CA TRP A 184 -10.97 0.83 -3.97
C TRP A 184 -10.91 -0.65 -4.28
N TYR A 185 -10.83 -1.50 -3.26
CA TYR A 185 -10.90 -2.96 -3.41
C TYR A 185 -12.19 -3.40 -4.12
N PHE A 186 -13.35 -2.96 -3.63
CA PHE A 186 -14.64 -3.34 -4.24
C PHE A 186 -14.84 -2.74 -5.63
N ALA A 187 -14.38 -1.53 -5.91
CA ALA A 187 -14.39 -0.96 -7.26
C ALA A 187 -13.51 -1.78 -8.23
N THR A 188 -12.38 -2.30 -7.75
CA THR A 188 -11.51 -3.20 -8.52
C THR A 188 -12.14 -4.58 -8.69
N ALA A 189 -12.79 -5.10 -7.64
CA ALA A 189 -13.54 -6.35 -7.71
C ALA A 189 -14.70 -6.27 -8.70
N LEU A 190 -15.47 -5.18 -8.72
CA LEU A 190 -16.51 -4.94 -9.74
C LEU A 190 -15.95 -4.91 -11.17
N ALA A 191 -14.69 -4.50 -11.35
CA ALA A 191 -14.05 -4.51 -12.67
C ALA A 191 -13.55 -5.90 -13.10
N LYS A 192 -13.17 -6.75 -12.14
CA LYS A 192 -12.52 -8.05 -12.41
C LYS A 192 -13.44 -9.25 -12.17
N GLN A 193 -14.31 -9.16 -11.16
CA GLN A 193 -15.19 -10.22 -10.64
C GLN A 193 -16.61 -9.69 -10.44
N TYR A 194 -17.19 -9.09 -11.49
CA TYR A 194 -18.42 -8.33 -11.42
C TYR A 194 -19.56 -9.08 -10.75
N GLU A 195 -19.84 -10.31 -11.23
CA GLU A 195 -20.97 -11.11 -10.74
C GLU A 195 -20.82 -11.50 -9.26
N ALA A 196 -19.60 -11.68 -8.78
CA ALA A 196 -19.35 -11.98 -7.38
C ALA A 196 -19.41 -10.73 -6.48
N ALA A 197 -18.96 -9.58 -7.00
CA ALA A 197 -18.88 -8.33 -6.24
C ALA A 197 -20.20 -7.55 -6.22
N LEU A 198 -21.04 -7.66 -7.26
CA LEU A 198 -22.27 -6.91 -7.40
C LEU A 198 -23.25 -7.11 -6.22
N PRO A 199 -23.46 -8.33 -5.69
CA PRO A 199 -24.35 -8.55 -4.54
C PRO A 199 -23.97 -7.76 -3.28
N PHE A 200 -22.69 -7.40 -3.11
CA PHE A 200 -22.26 -6.57 -1.98
C PHE A 200 -22.79 -5.13 -2.08
N ILE A 201 -23.03 -4.67 -3.31
CA ILE A 201 -23.60 -3.35 -3.57
C ILE A 201 -25.14 -3.44 -3.53
N GLU A 202 -25.76 -4.40 -4.21
CA GLU A 202 -27.21 -4.57 -4.25
C GLU A 202 -27.84 -4.82 -2.86
N CYS A 203 -27.15 -5.61 -2.03
CA CYS A 203 -27.61 -5.94 -0.67
C CYS A 203 -27.07 -4.97 0.40
N HIS A 204 -26.47 -3.84 0.01
CA HIS A 204 -25.93 -2.82 0.94
C HIS A 204 -25.02 -3.40 2.04
N LYS A 205 -24.14 -4.35 1.70
CA LYS A 205 -23.25 -5.01 2.66
C LYS A 205 -22.09 -4.12 3.12
N LEU A 206 -21.86 -3.00 2.45
CA LEU A 206 -20.84 -2.02 2.82
C LEU A 206 -21.48 -0.86 3.59
N GLU A 207 -20.69 -0.27 4.49
CA GLU A 207 -21.08 0.96 5.20
C GLU A 207 -21.42 2.08 4.17
N PRO A 208 -22.44 2.95 4.41
CA PRO A 208 -23.00 3.86 3.40
C PRO A 208 -21.99 4.74 2.66
N TRP A 209 -21.02 5.32 3.36
CA TRP A 209 -19.99 6.13 2.73
C TRP A 209 -19.09 5.28 1.82
N THR A 210 -18.63 4.12 2.31
CA THR A 210 -17.79 3.18 1.57
C THR A 210 -18.52 2.63 0.35
N HIS A 211 -19.81 2.32 0.49
CA HIS A 211 -20.70 1.91 -0.59
C HIS A 211 -20.75 2.95 -1.72
N ASN A 212 -21.10 4.20 -1.38
CA ASN A 212 -21.18 5.27 -2.38
C ASN A 212 -19.81 5.58 -3.01
N LYS A 213 -18.72 5.50 -2.21
CA LYS A 213 -17.37 5.69 -2.69
C LYS A 213 -16.92 4.57 -3.64
N THR A 214 -17.33 3.33 -3.37
CA THR A 214 -17.13 2.19 -4.28
C THR A 214 -17.78 2.44 -5.62
N ILE A 215 -19.05 2.82 -5.63
CA ILE A 215 -19.79 3.14 -6.86
C ILE A 215 -19.10 4.29 -7.62
N GLN A 216 -18.69 5.36 -6.92
CA GLN A 216 -18.00 6.47 -7.53
C GLN A 216 -16.73 5.98 -8.26
N LYS A 217 -15.86 5.23 -7.57
CA LYS A 217 -14.61 4.70 -8.15
C LYS A 217 -14.86 3.71 -9.29
N ALA A 218 -15.89 2.88 -9.18
CA ALA A 218 -16.27 1.95 -10.24
C ALA A 218 -16.72 2.69 -11.51
N VAL A 219 -17.52 3.75 -11.37
CA VAL A 219 -17.98 4.59 -12.49
C VAL A 219 -16.83 5.36 -13.16
N GLU A 220 -15.82 5.75 -12.40
CA GLU A 220 -14.60 6.39 -12.92
C GLU A 220 -13.70 5.42 -13.70
N SER A 221 -13.84 4.10 -13.48
CA SER A 221 -12.99 3.09 -14.09
C SER A 221 -13.30 2.86 -15.58
N TYR A 222 -12.28 2.84 -16.44
CA TYR A 222 -12.41 2.47 -17.86
C TYR A 222 -12.66 0.97 -18.08
N ARG A 223 -12.53 0.14 -17.02
CA ARG A 223 -12.70 -1.33 -17.08
C ARG A 223 -14.15 -1.78 -16.92
N ILE A 224 -15.06 -0.88 -16.58
CA ILE A 224 -16.49 -1.16 -16.37
C ILE A 224 -17.25 -0.58 -17.57
N SER A 225 -18.16 -1.38 -18.15
CA SER A 225 -18.95 -0.98 -19.32
C SER A 225 -19.92 0.17 -18.97
N PRO A 226 -20.35 0.98 -19.99
CA PRO A 226 -21.32 2.04 -19.77
C PRO A 226 -22.62 1.55 -19.12
N GLU A 227 -23.16 0.41 -19.55
CA GLU A 227 -24.40 -0.18 -19.01
C GLU A 227 -24.26 -0.53 -17.53
N ARG A 228 -23.14 -1.16 -17.15
CA ARG A 228 -22.85 -1.47 -15.74
C ARG A 228 -22.66 -0.20 -14.90
N LYS A 229 -22.06 0.84 -15.45
CA LYS A 229 -21.95 2.15 -14.79
C LYS A 229 -23.30 2.79 -14.52
N GLU A 230 -24.21 2.76 -15.50
CA GLU A 230 -25.56 3.29 -15.32
C GLU A 230 -26.28 2.52 -14.24
N TYR A 231 -26.24 1.20 -14.26
CA TYR A 231 -26.84 0.37 -13.22
C TYR A 231 -26.27 0.66 -11.83
N LEU A 232 -24.95 0.72 -11.69
CA LEU A 232 -24.31 1.04 -10.39
C LEU A 232 -24.73 2.42 -9.86
N ARG A 233 -24.96 3.42 -10.72
CA ARG A 233 -25.45 4.74 -10.28
C ARG A 233 -26.82 4.68 -9.62
N THR A 234 -27.68 3.76 -10.05
CA THR A 234 -29.04 3.58 -9.45
C THR A 234 -29.00 2.98 -8.05
N LEU A 235 -27.88 2.32 -7.70
CA LEU A 235 -27.69 1.64 -6.41
C LEU A 235 -27.11 2.54 -5.31
N LYS A 236 -26.87 3.83 -5.58
CA LYS A 236 -26.41 4.77 -4.54
C LYS A 236 -27.44 4.91 -3.44
N VAL A 237 -26.95 4.91 -2.20
CA VAL A 237 -27.78 5.18 -1.02
C VAL A 237 -27.69 6.67 -0.63
N MET A 238 -28.74 7.17 0.04
CA MET A 238 -28.68 8.52 0.61
C MET A 238 -27.59 8.55 1.68
N GLY A 239 -26.55 9.35 1.44
CA GLY A 239 -25.48 9.57 2.42
C GLY A 239 -25.96 10.52 3.51
N HIS A 240 -25.65 10.18 4.74
CA HIS A 240 -25.65 11.12 5.85
C HIS A 240 -24.34 11.89 5.87
#